data_c2e1d20b37b6789336733b58e146f793
#
_entry.id   c2e1d20b37b6789336733b58e146f793
#
_cell.length_a   1.000
_cell.length_b   1.000
_cell.length_c   1.000
_cell.angle_alpha   90.00
_cell.angle_beta   90.00
_cell.angle_gamma   90.00
#
_symmetry.space_group_name_H-M   'P 1'
#
loop_
_entity.id
_entity.type
_entity.pdbx_description
1 polymer ?
#
loop_
_entity_poly.entity_id
_entity_poly.type
_entity_poly.pdbx_seq_one_letter_code
_entity_poly.pdbx_strand_id
1 'polypeptide(L)'
;MYPITRQELLNEIASLNIINITSATIRQICSLAAAIEHTAQEPIVHLEMGNPGLPASATGIEAQCEALHKGVAGIYPNIAGIPALKENASRFLKAFLDIDMPGRCIIPTVGSMQGSFTTFLLLGQRLEGRDTIAYINPGFPAQRNQAKVLGLKEVSFDL
;
A
#
# COMPACT_ATOMS: atom_id res chain seq x y z
N MET A 1 25.68 -21.16 -6.03
CA MET A 1 26.09 -21.36 -4.63
C MET A 1 25.12 -20.53 -3.80
N TYR A 2 24.60 -21.02 -2.69
CA TYR A 2 23.73 -20.22 -1.84
C TYR A 2 24.59 -19.24 -1.03
N PRO A 3 24.14 -18.00 -0.78
CA PRO A 3 24.93 -16.96 -0.11
C PRO A 3 25.23 -17.31 1.36
N ILE A 4 24.40 -18.12 1.99
CA ILE A 4 24.58 -18.61 3.38
C ILE A 4 24.35 -20.12 3.46
N THR A 5 24.86 -20.74 4.51
CA THR A 5 24.63 -22.17 4.80
C THR A 5 23.20 -22.40 5.27
N ARG A 6 22.75 -23.66 5.18
CA ARG A 6 21.43 -24.06 5.73
C ARG A 6 21.29 -23.76 7.20
N GLN A 7 22.37 -23.94 7.98
CA GLN A 7 22.34 -23.71 9.43
C GLN A 7 22.19 -22.21 9.75
N GLU A 8 22.93 -21.37 9.05
CA GLU A 8 22.78 -19.91 9.18
C GLU A 8 21.34 -19.47 8.84
N LEU A 9 20.77 -19.94 7.73
CA LEU A 9 19.39 -19.67 7.38
C LEU A 9 18.40 -20.09 8.48
N LEU A 10 18.55 -21.27 9.06
CA LEU A 10 17.70 -21.75 10.15
C LEU A 10 17.84 -20.88 11.41
N ASN A 11 19.05 -20.41 11.70
CA ASN A 11 19.30 -19.50 12.82
C ASN A 11 18.60 -18.16 12.61
N GLU A 12 18.64 -17.60 11.39
CA GLU A 12 17.94 -16.33 11.05
C GLU A 12 16.42 -16.50 11.13
N ILE A 13 15.87 -17.59 10.61
CA ILE A 13 14.45 -17.91 10.73
C ILE A 13 14.01 -17.98 12.20
N ALA A 14 14.80 -18.66 13.04
CA ALA A 14 14.52 -18.78 14.47
C ALA A 14 14.61 -17.43 15.20
N SER A 15 15.63 -16.62 14.91
CA SER A 15 15.83 -15.30 15.53
C SER A 15 14.67 -14.34 15.26
N LEU A 16 14.04 -14.46 14.10
CA LEU A 16 12.89 -13.66 13.66
C LEU A 16 11.53 -14.25 14.09
N ASN A 17 11.54 -15.36 14.86
CA ASN A 17 10.33 -16.06 15.30
C ASN A 17 9.40 -16.46 14.13
N ILE A 18 9.96 -16.84 12.99
CA ILE A 18 9.20 -17.32 11.84
C ILE A 18 8.90 -18.81 12.05
N ILE A 19 7.68 -19.13 12.47
CA ILE A 19 7.28 -20.51 12.77
C ILE A 19 7.16 -21.33 11.48
N ASN A 20 6.59 -20.72 10.43
CA ASN A 20 6.40 -21.38 9.15
C ASN A 20 6.62 -20.36 8.02
N ILE A 21 7.61 -20.60 7.19
CA ILE A 21 7.99 -19.70 6.10
C ILE A 21 6.89 -19.58 5.01
N THR A 22 6.09 -20.65 4.81
CA THR A 22 5.02 -20.62 3.81
C THR A 22 3.83 -19.75 4.20
N SER A 23 3.69 -19.45 5.49
CA SER A 23 2.66 -18.56 6.05
C SER A 23 3.24 -17.26 6.61
N ALA A 24 4.53 -17.02 6.40
CA ALA A 24 5.18 -15.80 6.85
C ALA A 24 4.60 -14.56 6.15
N THR A 25 4.49 -13.48 6.90
CA THR A 25 4.06 -12.19 6.35
C THR A 25 5.14 -11.57 5.47
N ILE A 26 4.76 -10.71 4.53
CA ILE A 26 5.71 -9.96 3.69
C ILE A 26 6.78 -9.26 4.56
N ARG A 27 6.38 -8.67 5.69
CA ARG A 27 7.32 -8.02 6.62
C ARG A 27 8.35 -9.00 7.20
N GLN A 28 7.94 -10.21 7.59
CA GLN A 28 8.84 -11.24 8.09
C GLN A 28 9.80 -11.70 6.99
N ILE A 29 9.34 -11.84 5.76
CA ILE A 29 10.20 -12.20 4.62
C ILE A 29 11.19 -11.06 4.31
N CYS A 30 10.77 -9.80 4.32
CA CYS A 30 11.68 -8.66 4.16
C CYS A 30 12.77 -8.65 5.26
N SER A 31 12.39 -8.91 6.52
CA SER A 31 13.34 -8.97 7.62
C SER A 31 14.31 -10.14 7.46
N LEU A 32 13.82 -11.29 6.99
CA LEU A 32 14.67 -12.46 6.71
C LEU A 32 15.65 -12.20 5.56
N ALA A 33 15.19 -11.55 4.48
CA ALA A 33 16.05 -11.17 3.36
C ALA A 33 17.18 -10.24 3.81
N ALA A 34 16.87 -9.22 4.62
CA ALA A 34 17.86 -8.31 5.18
C ALA A 34 18.86 -9.03 6.12
N ALA A 35 18.40 -10.01 6.93
CA ALA A 35 19.27 -10.81 7.79
C ALA A 35 20.20 -11.71 6.96
N ILE A 36 19.70 -12.29 5.87
CA ILE A 36 20.52 -13.10 4.94
C ILE A 36 21.60 -12.23 4.29
N GLU A 37 21.27 -11.04 3.80
CA GLU A 37 22.28 -10.11 3.24
C GLU A 37 23.34 -9.71 4.26
N HIS A 38 22.92 -9.44 5.50
CA HIS A 38 23.85 -9.10 6.55
C HIS A 38 24.79 -10.28 6.89
N THR A 39 24.29 -11.51 6.94
CA THR A 39 25.09 -12.71 7.24
C THR A 39 26.00 -13.10 6.06
N ALA A 40 25.49 -12.98 4.84
CA ALA A 40 26.24 -13.26 3.61
C ALA A 40 27.31 -12.21 3.30
N GLN A 41 27.14 -10.98 3.78
CA GLN A 41 27.93 -9.79 3.40
C GLN A 41 27.89 -9.53 1.86
N GLU A 42 26.81 -9.99 1.22
CA GLU A 42 26.58 -9.86 -0.21
C GLU A 42 25.12 -9.46 -0.48
N PRO A 43 24.84 -8.56 -1.45
CA PRO A 43 23.48 -8.22 -1.82
C PRO A 43 22.78 -9.39 -2.50
N ILE A 44 21.48 -9.56 -2.20
CA ILE A 44 20.62 -10.53 -2.85
C ILE A 44 19.55 -9.84 -3.72
N VAL A 45 18.91 -10.60 -4.60
CA VAL A 45 17.80 -10.06 -5.40
C VAL A 45 16.52 -10.07 -4.58
N HIS A 46 15.96 -8.89 -4.32
CA HIS A 46 14.74 -8.70 -3.55
C HIS A 46 13.51 -8.88 -4.44
N LEU A 47 12.75 -9.95 -4.22
CA LEU A 47 11.49 -10.24 -4.92
C LEU A 47 10.29 -10.34 -3.96
N GLU A 48 10.54 -10.16 -2.66
CA GLU A 48 9.53 -10.26 -1.62
C GLU A 48 8.60 -9.04 -1.53
N MET A 49 9.02 -7.91 -2.14
CA MET A 49 8.22 -6.69 -2.18
C MET A 49 8.21 -6.09 -3.59
N GLY A 50 7.02 -5.82 -4.10
CA GLY A 50 6.83 -5.16 -5.39
C GLY A 50 7.10 -3.65 -5.28
N ASN A 51 8.28 -3.23 -5.68
CA ASN A 51 8.62 -1.82 -5.79
C ASN A 51 8.36 -1.31 -7.21
N PRO A 52 7.85 -0.07 -7.40
CA PRO A 52 7.64 0.50 -8.74
C PRO A 52 8.91 0.54 -9.62
N GLY A 53 10.08 0.74 -9.01
CA GLY A 53 11.39 0.64 -9.67
C GLY A 53 11.77 1.81 -10.58
N LEU A 54 10.82 2.58 -11.08
CA LEU A 54 11.10 3.76 -11.89
C LEU A 54 11.27 5.00 -11.02
N PRO A 55 12.23 5.87 -11.32
CA PRO A 55 12.38 7.14 -10.60
C PRO A 55 11.15 8.04 -10.82
N ALA A 56 10.87 8.89 -9.86
CA ALA A 56 9.84 9.92 -10.02
C ALA A 56 10.23 10.89 -11.16
N SER A 57 9.22 11.45 -11.83
CA SER A 57 9.44 12.45 -12.87
C SER A 57 10.23 13.66 -12.34
N ALA A 58 11.29 14.06 -13.03
CA ALA A 58 12.08 15.25 -12.66
C ALA A 58 11.20 16.50 -12.55
N THR A 59 10.30 16.72 -13.50
CA THR A 59 9.32 17.84 -13.46
C THR A 59 8.46 17.80 -12.21
N GLY A 60 8.02 16.59 -11.76
CA GLY A 60 7.26 16.46 -10.54
C GLY A 60 8.07 16.79 -9.29
N ILE A 61 9.31 16.34 -9.23
CA ILE A 61 10.24 16.65 -8.14
C ILE A 61 10.49 18.14 -8.04
N GLU A 62 10.81 18.82 -9.15
CA GLU A 62 11.05 20.25 -9.22
C GLU A 62 9.83 21.05 -8.76
N ALA A 63 8.65 20.71 -9.26
CA ALA A 63 7.41 21.37 -8.85
C ALA A 63 7.10 21.19 -7.35
N GLN A 64 7.40 20.03 -6.77
CA GLN A 64 7.26 19.79 -5.34
C GLN A 64 8.23 20.64 -4.52
N CYS A 65 9.50 20.70 -4.92
CA CYS A 65 10.50 21.54 -4.28
C CYS A 65 10.11 23.03 -4.33
N GLU A 66 9.64 23.51 -5.48
CA GLU A 66 9.18 24.88 -5.64
C GLU A 66 7.98 25.19 -4.73
N ALA A 67 7.01 24.29 -4.64
CA ALA A 67 5.86 24.46 -3.76
C ALA A 67 6.28 24.53 -2.28
N LEU A 68 7.22 23.69 -1.86
CA LEU A 68 7.78 23.71 -0.49
C LEU A 68 8.50 25.03 -0.20
N HIS A 69 9.31 25.54 -1.13
CA HIS A 69 9.97 26.84 -1.00
C HIS A 69 8.97 27.99 -0.90
N LYS A 70 7.81 27.87 -1.54
CA LYS A 70 6.68 28.82 -1.42
C LYS A 70 5.91 28.70 -0.11
N GLY A 71 6.31 27.80 0.79
CA GLY A 71 5.74 27.67 2.13
C GLY A 71 4.43 26.85 2.20
N VAL A 72 4.13 26.06 1.18
CA VAL A 72 2.87 25.26 1.14
C VAL A 72 2.72 24.35 2.37
N ALA A 73 3.83 23.87 2.95
CA ALA A 73 3.82 23.01 4.13
C ALA A 73 3.37 23.71 5.42
N GLY A 74 3.33 25.04 5.44
CA GLY A 74 2.84 25.84 6.56
C GLY A 74 1.34 26.13 6.55
N ILE A 75 0.60 25.60 5.58
CA ILE A 75 -0.82 25.91 5.37
C ILE A 75 -1.65 24.62 5.43
N TYR A 76 -2.70 24.61 6.25
CA TYR A 76 -3.68 23.52 6.23
C TYR A 76 -4.46 23.54 4.91
N PRO A 77 -4.50 22.43 4.18
CA PRO A 77 -5.31 22.35 2.96
C PRO A 77 -6.81 22.30 3.31
N ASN A 78 -7.65 22.56 2.31
CA ASN A 78 -9.08 22.31 2.42
C ASN A 78 -9.32 20.83 2.76
N ILE A 79 -10.28 20.55 3.66
CA ILE A 79 -10.63 19.19 4.11
C ILE A 79 -10.95 18.26 2.93
N ALA A 80 -11.64 18.77 1.91
CA ALA A 80 -11.99 18.01 0.70
C ALA A 80 -10.84 17.91 -0.33
N GLY A 81 -9.65 18.41 0.02
CA GLY A 81 -8.49 18.45 -0.85
C GLY A 81 -8.32 19.77 -1.62
N ILE A 82 -7.13 19.98 -2.15
CA ILE A 82 -6.77 21.19 -2.93
C ILE A 82 -7.48 21.15 -4.28
N PRO A 83 -8.20 22.20 -4.70
CA PRO A 83 -8.93 22.20 -5.98
C PRO A 83 -8.05 21.84 -7.18
N ALA A 84 -6.86 22.42 -7.29
CA ALA A 84 -5.93 22.11 -8.38
C ALA A 84 -5.52 20.63 -8.45
N LEU A 85 -5.35 19.95 -7.31
CA LEU A 85 -5.08 18.50 -7.28
C LEU A 85 -6.27 17.72 -7.82
N LYS A 86 -7.49 18.06 -7.40
CA LYS A 86 -8.73 17.38 -7.81
C LYS A 86 -8.99 17.54 -9.31
N GLU A 87 -8.81 18.73 -9.84
CA GLU A 87 -8.96 19.00 -11.28
C GLU A 87 -7.89 18.26 -12.11
N ASN A 88 -6.64 18.23 -11.66
CA ASN A 88 -5.61 17.47 -12.35
C ASN A 88 -5.82 15.95 -12.24
N ALA A 89 -6.33 15.45 -11.12
CA ALA A 89 -6.74 14.05 -11.00
C ALA A 89 -7.89 13.70 -11.95
N SER A 90 -8.88 14.58 -12.10
CA SER A 90 -9.95 14.45 -13.10
C SER A 90 -9.39 14.36 -14.53
N ARG A 91 -8.47 15.24 -14.89
CA ARG A 91 -7.79 15.22 -16.20
C ARG A 91 -7.01 13.93 -16.41
N PHE A 92 -6.30 13.45 -15.37
CA PHE A 92 -5.56 12.19 -15.44
C PHE A 92 -6.50 11.01 -15.68
N LEU A 93 -7.59 10.89 -14.93
CA LEU A 93 -8.59 9.85 -15.10
C LEU A 93 -9.16 9.85 -16.52
N LYS A 94 -9.47 11.03 -17.07
CA LYS A 94 -9.96 11.14 -18.44
C LYS A 94 -8.91 10.73 -19.47
N ALA A 95 -7.67 11.21 -19.32
CA ALA A 95 -6.61 10.98 -20.31
C ALA A 95 -6.11 9.53 -20.36
N PHE A 96 -6.00 8.85 -19.22
CA PHE A 96 -5.38 7.53 -19.14
C PHE A 96 -6.38 6.37 -19.02
N LEU A 97 -7.56 6.62 -18.46
CA LEU A 97 -8.55 5.57 -18.19
C LEU A 97 -9.87 5.81 -18.93
N ASP A 98 -10.00 6.93 -19.65
CA ASP A 98 -11.25 7.41 -20.27
C ASP A 98 -12.44 7.48 -19.29
N ILE A 99 -12.14 7.76 -18.02
CA ILE A 99 -13.16 7.93 -16.98
C ILE A 99 -13.47 9.42 -16.84
N ASP A 100 -14.72 9.78 -17.03
CA ASP A 100 -15.22 11.15 -16.86
C ASP A 100 -15.69 11.37 -15.42
N MET A 101 -14.78 11.86 -14.56
CA MET A 101 -15.02 12.08 -13.14
C MET A 101 -14.76 13.55 -12.79
N PRO A 102 -15.78 14.32 -12.44
CA PRO A 102 -15.57 15.73 -12.09
C PRO A 102 -14.78 15.88 -10.79
N GLY A 103 -13.90 16.88 -10.72
CA GLY A 103 -13.03 17.12 -9.57
C GLY A 103 -13.76 17.18 -8.23
N ARG A 104 -15.01 17.69 -8.18
CA ARG A 104 -15.83 17.70 -6.96
C ARG A 104 -16.12 16.31 -6.37
N CYS A 105 -16.05 15.25 -7.19
CA CYS A 105 -16.27 13.86 -6.77
C CYS A 105 -14.97 13.14 -6.37
N ILE A 106 -13.85 13.83 -6.42
CA ILE A 106 -12.53 13.28 -6.08
C ILE A 106 -12.14 13.76 -4.68
N ILE A 107 -11.77 12.83 -3.82
CA ILE A 107 -11.26 13.11 -2.47
C ILE A 107 -9.87 12.50 -2.36
N PRO A 108 -8.81 13.32 -2.20
CA PRO A 108 -7.47 12.81 -1.95
C PRO A 108 -7.39 12.07 -0.62
N THR A 109 -6.65 10.98 -0.61
CA THR A 109 -6.38 10.17 0.58
C THR A 109 -4.89 9.93 0.76
N VAL A 110 -4.45 9.59 1.97
CA VAL A 110 -3.07 9.17 2.24
C VAL A 110 -2.91 7.73 1.77
N GLY A 111 -2.72 7.58 0.45
CA GLY A 111 -2.64 6.29 -0.22
C GLY A 111 -3.96 5.53 -0.29
N SER A 112 -3.96 4.43 -1.04
CA SER A 112 -5.12 3.55 -1.22
C SER A 112 -5.58 2.87 0.08
N MET A 113 -4.68 2.74 1.07
CA MET A 113 -5.00 2.16 2.37
C MET A 113 -6.00 3.00 3.15
N GLN A 114 -5.84 4.32 3.19
CA GLN A 114 -6.83 5.20 3.80
C GLN A 114 -8.13 5.21 2.99
N GLY A 115 -8.01 5.22 1.67
CA GLY A 115 -9.17 5.16 0.77
C GLY A 115 -10.04 3.95 1.03
N SER A 116 -9.45 2.74 1.06
CA SER A 116 -10.18 1.49 1.33
C SER A 116 -10.76 1.46 2.75
N PHE A 117 -9.97 1.85 3.77
CA PHE A 117 -10.45 1.88 5.15
C PHE A 117 -11.68 2.80 5.32
N THR A 118 -11.59 4.02 4.78
CA THR A 118 -12.70 4.99 4.84
C THR A 118 -13.93 4.48 4.10
N THR A 119 -13.72 3.85 2.94
CA THR A 119 -14.82 3.26 2.15
C THR A 119 -15.51 2.15 2.93
N PHE A 120 -14.75 1.23 3.53
CA PHE A 120 -15.32 0.14 4.34
C PHE A 120 -16.06 0.66 5.57
N LEU A 121 -15.50 1.66 6.26
CA LEU A 121 -16.13 2.31 7.41
C LEU A 121 -17.49 2.92 7.02
N LEU A 122 -17.52 3.69 5.94
CA LEU A 122 -18.74 4.37 5.50
C LEU A 122 -19.79 3.40 4.97
N LEU A 123 -19.41 2.47 4.11
CA LEU A 123 -20.35 1.52 3.49
C LEU A 123 -20.84 0.47 4.48
N GLY A 124 -19.97 -0.02 5.36
CA GLY A 124 -20.32 -1.02 6.38
C GLY A 124 -21.27 -0.51 7.45
N GLN A 125 -21.35 0.83 7.65
CA GLN A 125 -22.26 1.44 8.62
C GLN A 125 -23.50 2.09 7.99
N ARG A 126 -23.54 2.19 6.67
CA ARG A 126 -24.57 2.96 5.97
C ARG A 126 -25.95 2.28 5.98
N LEU A 127 -25.96 0.97 5.87
CA LEU A 127 -27.21 0.19 5.74
C LEU A 127 -27.11 -1.04 6.64
N GLU A 128 -28.14 -1.25 7.47
CA GLU A 128 -28.24 -2.44 8.29
C GLU A 128 -28.25 -3.71 7.42
N GLY A 129 -27.52 -4.75 7.84
CA GLY A 129 -27.36 -6.01 7.11
C GLY A 129 -26.44 -5.97 5.89
N ARG A 130 -25.81 -4.83 5.55
CA ARG A 130 -24.81 -4.73 4.49
C ARG A 130 -23.42 -4.53 5.08
N ASP A 131 -22.97 -5.46 5.88
CA ASP A 131 -21.76 -5.46 6.68
C ASP A 131 -20.71 -6.48 6.20
N THR A 132 -20.84 -6.95 4.98
CA THR A 132 -20.00 -8.02 4.42
C THR A 132 -19.14 -7.49 3.26
N ILE A 133 -17.84 -7.77 3.31
CA ILE A 133 -16.87 -7.47 2.25
C ILE A 133 -16.53 -8.73 1.49
N ALA A 134 -16.59 -8.67 0.16
CA ALA A 134 -16.20 -9.76 -0.73
C ALA A 134 -14.76 -9.55 -1.23
N TYR A 135 -13.96 -10.61 -1.23
CA TYR A 135 -12.58 -10.61 -1.70
C TYR A 135 -12.37 -11.65 -2.78
N ILE A 136 -11.47 -11.34 -3.70
CA ILE A 136 -10.88 -12.31 -4.61
C ILE A 136 -9.60 -12.85 -3.97
N ASN A 137 -9.46 -14.17 -3.90
CA ASN A 137 -8.31 -14.84 -3.33
C ASN A 137 -7.56 -15.64 -4.42
N PRO A 138 -6.23 -15.50 -4.57
CA PRO A 138 -5.34 -14.70 -3.75
C PRO A 138 -5.46 -13.19 -4.00
N GLY A 139 -5.27 -12.39 -2.93
CA GLY A 139 -5.35 -10.93 -2.99
C GLY A 139 -4.53 -10.26 -1.89
N PHE A 140 -4.43 -8.94 -1.96
CA PHE A 140 -3.67 -8.17 -0.99
C PHE A 140 -4.32 -8.21 0.40
N PRO A 141 -3.60 -8.64 1.45
CA PRO A 141 -4.21 -8.98 2.74
C PRO A 141 -4.65 -7.78 3.58
N ALA A 142 -4.20 -6.56 3.25
CA ALA A 142 -4.43 -5.39 4.09
C ALA A 142 -5.92 -5.04 4.22
N GLN A 143 -6.68 -5.15 3.13
CA GLN A 143 -8.12 -4.86 3.14
C GLN A 143 -8.89 -5.84 4.04
N ARG A 144 -8.50 -7.12 4.07
CA ARG A 144 -9.08 -8.12 4.99
C ARG A 144 -8.84 -7.73 6.45
N ASN A 145 -7.62 -7.26 6.77
CA ASN A 145 -7.30 -6.79 8.11
C ASN A 145 -8.10 -5.53 8.48
N GLN A 146 -8.31 -4.61 7.54
CA GLN A 146 -9.15 -3.44 7.74
C GLN A 146 -10.61 -3.84 8.04
N ALA A 147 -11.17 -4.78 7.29
CA ALA A 147 -12.52 -5.29 7.54
C ALA A 147 -12.66 -5.90 8.94
N LYS A 148 -11.67 -6.70 9.37
CA LYS A 148 -11.64 -7.28 10.72
C LYS A 148 -11.61 -6.22 11.83
N VAL A 149 -10.78 -5.19 11.67
CA VAL A 149 -10.69 -4.07 12.61
C VAL A 149 -12.02 -3.32 12.72
N LEU A 150 -12.75 -3.21 11.61
CA LEU A 150 -14.06 -2.56 11.56
C LEU A 150 -15.23 -3.47 12.00
N GLY A 151 -14.96 -4.73 12.34
CA GLY A 151 -16.00 -5.70 12.72
C GLY A 151 -16.90 -6.15 11.57
N LEU A 152 -16.42 -5.96 10.31
CA LEU A 152 -17.16 -6.37 9.12
C LEU A 152 -16.97 -7.87 8.86
N LYS A 153 -17.98 -8.49 8.31
CA LYS A 153 -17.94 -9.87 7.83
C LYS A 153 -17.14 -9.95 6.54
N GLU A 154 -16.52 -11.10 6.29
CA GLU A 154 -15.80 -11.35 5.06
C GLU A 154 -16.27 -12.62 4.35
N VAL A 155 -16.24 -12.58 3.03
CA VAL A 155 -16.39 -13.73 2.15
C VAL A 155 -15.31 -13.69 1.08
N SER A 156 -14.70 -14.82 0.76
CA SER A 156 -13.68 -14.90 -0.29
C SER A 156 -14.15 -15.79 -1.43
N PHE A 157 -13.75 -15.42 -2.63
CA PHE A 157 -13.91 -16.21 -3.84
C PHE A 157 -12.50 -16.56 -4.36
N ASP A 158 -12.25 -17.85 -4.49
CA ASP A 158 -10.99 -18.36 -5.03
C ASP A 158 -11.03 -18.30 -6.56
N LEU A 159 -9.89 -17.90 -7.18
CA LEU A 159 -9.68 -17.89 -8.62
C LEU A 159 -9.11 -19.23 -9.09
#